data_c52f273189494cfb89bbd47ff7cce95b
#
_entry.id   c52f273189494cfb89bbd47ff7cce95b
#
_cell.length_a   1.000
_cell.length_b   1.000
_cell.length_c   1.000
_cell.angle_alpha   90.00
_cell.angle_beta   90.00
_cell.angle_gamma   90.00
#
_symmetry.space_group_name_H-M   'P 1'
#
loop_
_entity.id
_entity.type
_entity.pdbx_description
1 polymer ?
#
loop_
_entity_poly.entity_id
_entity_poly.type
_entity_poly.pdbx_seq_one_letter_code
_entity_poly.pdbx_strand_id
1 'polypeptide(L)'
;MMEVAEKIGWRYTSTMVVAEDIPKKTDMLHVIHGTGTKDFFSSGKKGIRIIRDPRDVIVSGFLYHQRCSEKWCINSDFTNPSHPFPQVPWPLDGLDLATKESYVASLDGLSYQEKIRSLDRERGLVFEMDGFAKITIDEMISWEQQDSVLTIKMEDLIGDFDGQFEKIFRWLEIEDEYIASCLEIAVAHDMNRMGDEQIASNPHISTGKLRKWEEYFTPNVSKAYQERFADAHKKLGYE
;
A
#
# COMPACT_ATOMS: atom_id res chain seq x y z
N MET A 1 11.69 3.94 -8.30
CA MET A 1 12.87 3.35 -7.62
C MET A 1 13.61 2.33 -8.47
N MET A 2 12.94 1.50 -9.27
CA MET A 2 13.62 0.55 -10.18
C MET A 2 14.57 1.28 -11.15
N GLU A 3 14.08 2.28 -11.87
CA GLU A 3 14.89 3.09 -12.81
C GLU A 3 16.04 3.85 -12.12
N VAL A 4 15.82 4.29 -10.88
CA VAL A 4 16.86 4.88 -10.04
C VAL A 4 17.95 3.86 -9.72
N ALA A 5 17.56 2.64 -9.31
CA ALA A 5 18.52 1.57 -9.04
C ALA A 5 19.33 1.22 -10.28
N GLU A 6 18.70 1.10 -11.45
CA GLU A 6 19.38 0.88 -12.73
C GLU A 6 20.36 2.00 -13.05
N LYS A 7 19.98 3.27 -12.84
CA LYS A 7 20.84 4.43 -13.09
C LYS A 7 22.14 4.41 -12.31
N ILE A 8 22.09 3.94 -11.05
CA ILE A 8 23.26 3.89 -10.16
C ILE A 8 23.94 2.51 -10.11
N GLY A 9 23.52 1.59 -10.99
CA GLY A 9 24.11 0.25 -11.10
C GLY A 9 23.73 -0.70 -9.97
N TRP A 10 22.66 -0.44 -9.22
CA TRP A 10 22.16 -1.30 -8.16
C TRP A 10 21.23 -2.39 -8.71
N ARG A 11 21.34 -3.59 -8.14
CA ARG A 11 20.45 -4.71 -8.48
C ARG A 11 19.15 -4.58 -7.71
N TYR A 12 18.08 -4.30 -8.42
CA TYR A 12 16.74 -4.14 -7.89
C TYR A 12 16.00 -5.48 -7.87
N THR A 13 15.33 -5.75 -6.76
CA THR A 13 14.39 -6.88 -6.60
C THR A 13 13.09 -6.34 -6.01
N SER A 14 11.96 -6.76 -6.56
CA SER A 14 10.63 -6.47 -6.00
C SER A 14 9.95 -7.74 -5.56
N THR A 15 9.28 -7.69 -4.43
CA THR A 15 8.48 -8.80 -3.88
C THR A 15 7.22 -8.28 -3.22
N MET A 16 6.19 -9.11 -3.18
CA MET A 16 4.94 -8.79 -2.47
C MET A 16 5.15 -8.84 -0.96
N VAL A 17 5.92 -9.79 -0.48
CA VAL A 17 6.29 -10.00 0.93
C VAL A 17 7.78 -10.28 0.99
N VAL A 18 8.40 -10.12 2.16
CA VAL A 18 9.78 -10.59 2.35
C VAL A 18 9.79 -12.11 2.17
N ALA A 19 10.29 -12.52 1.02
CA ALA A 19 10.47 -13.94 0.72
C ALA A 19 11.79 -14.44 1.32
N GLU A 20 11.82 -15.68 1.75
CA GLU A 20 13.05 -16.37 2.19
C GLU A 20 14.10 -16.43 1.07
N ASP A 21 13.68 -16.31 -0.19
CA ASP A 21 14.50 -16.43 -1.39
C ASP A 21 14.92 -15.07 -2.02
N ILE A 22 15.16 -14.03 -1.22
CA ILE A 22 15.77 -12.80 -1.76
C ILE A 22 17.14 -13.12 -2.36
N PRO A 23 17.39 -12.77 -3.64
CA PRO A 23 18.69 -13.04 -4.24
C PRO A 23 19.82 -12.42 -3.41
N LYS A 24 20.85 -13.21 -3.06
CA LYS A 24 21.96 -12.80 -2.18
C LYS A 24 22.68 -11.52 -2.64
N LYS A 25 22.51 -11.15 -3.90
CA LYS A 25 23.17 -9.98 -4.50
C LYS A 25 22.19 -8.81 -4.73
N THR A 26 21.05 -8.76 -4.04
CA THR A 26 20.14 -7.61 -4.14
C THR A 26 20.70 -6.41 -3.39
N ASP A 27 20.82 -5.29 -4.08
CA ASP A 27 21.27 -4.02 -3.51
C ASP A 27 20.08 -3.18 -3.05
N MET A 28 18.96 -3.20 -3.79
CA MET A 28 17.71 -2.55 -3.46
C MET A 28 16.54 -3.55 -3.49
N LEU A 29 15.89 -3.74 -2.35
CA LEU A 29 14.68 -4.54 -2.23
C LEU A 29 13.46 -3.64 -2.08
N HIS A 30 12.48 -3.81 -2.97
CA HIS A 30 11.16 -3.21 -2.83
C HIS A 30 10.17 -4.25 -2.32
N VAL A 31 9.56 -3.97 -1.18
CA VAL A 31 8.53 -4.82 -0.57
C VAL A 31 7.21 -4.06 -0.65
N ILE A 32 6.21 -4.64 -1.31
CA ILE A 32 4.91 -3.99 -1.53
C ILE A 32 4.10 -3.99 -0.24
N HIS A 33 4.15 -5.09 0.52
CA HIS A 33 3.53 -5.22 1.83
C HIS A 33 4.59 -5.64 2.86
N GLY A 34 4.71 -4.84 3.91
CA GLY A 34 5.84 -4.87 4.83
C GLY A 34 5.75 -5.91 5.96
N THR A 35 4.77 -6.81 5.96
CA THR A 35 4.68 -7.86 6.97
C THR A 35 5.92 -8.75 6.95
N GLY A 36 6.58 -8.91 8.10
CA GLY A 36 7.77 -9.78 8.22
C GLY A 36 9.12 -9.09 7.93
N THR A 37 9.14 -7.78 7.64
CA THR A 37 10.39 -7.05 7.36
C THR A 37 11.22 -6.71 8.61
N LYS A 38 10.70 -6.91 9.82
CA LYS A 38 11.39 -6.56 11.07
C LYS A 38 12.80 -7.15 11.15
N ASP A 39 12.94 -8.44 10.83
CA ASP A 39 14.23 -9.14 10.91
C ASP A 39 15.22 -8.70 9.82
N PHE A 40 14.70 -8.23 8.69
CA PHE A 40 15.54 -7.73 7.60
C PHE A 40 16.30 -6.45 7.98
N PHE A 41 15.66 -5.55 8.72
CA PHE A 41 16.25 -4.27 9.14
C PHE A 41 17.13 -4.38 10.40
N SER A 42 16.96 -5.42 11.20
CA SER A 42 17.86 -5.71 12.34
C SER A 42 19.30 -5.98 11.90
N SER A 43 19.54 -6.24 10.62
CA SER A 43 20.86 -6.42 10.01
C SER A 43 21.65 -5.12 9.74
N GLY A 44 21.13 -3.94 10.14
CA GLY A 44 21.76 -2.64 9.92
C GLY A 44 21.57 -2.06 8.51
N LYS A 45 20.72 -2.68 7.69
CA LYS A 45 20.37 -2.16 6.36
C LYS A 45 19.45 -0.95 6.48
N LYS A 46 19.67 0.06 5.64
CA LYS A 46 18.78 1.23 5.57
C LYS A 46 17.50 0.89 4.83
N GLY A 47 16.41 1.43 5.33
CA GLY A 47 15.09 1.27 4.73
C GLY A 47 14.33 2.57 4.61
N ILE A 48 13.35 2.57 3.73
CA ILE A 48 12.34 3.61 3.58
C ILE A 48 10.99 2.97 3.79
N ARG A 49 10.17 3.60 4.62
CA ARG A 49 8.80 3.21 4.83
C ARG A 49 7.90 4.37 4.45
N ILE A 50 6.93 4.11 3.58
CA ILE A 50 5.90 5.10 3.23
C ILE A 50 4.63 4.72 3.97
N ILE A 51 4.05 5.69 4.69
CA ILE A 51 2.77 5.56 5.36
C ILE A 51 1.78 6.59 4.80
N ARG A 52 0.51 6.36 5.05
CA ARG A 52 -0.57 7.25 4.64
C ARG A 52 -1.60 7.36 5.75
N ASP A 53 -2.39 8.46 5.75
CA ASP A 53 -3.55 8.58 6.65
C ASP A 53 -4.46 7.35 6.50
N PRO A 54 -4.70 6.57 7.57
CA PRO A 54 -5.52 5.37 7.51
C PRO A 54 -6.91 5.61 6.93
N ARG A 55 -7.48 6.79 7.16
CA ARG A 55 -8.79 7.19 6.62
C ARG A 55 -8.73 7.30 5.10
N ASP A 56 -7.64 7.84 4.57
CA ASP A 56 -7.40 7.93 3.12
C ASP A 56 -7.02 6.56 2.51
N VAL A 57 -6.39 5.66 3.27
CA VAL A 57 -6.17 4.27 2.83
C VAL A 57 -7.51 3.59 2.55
N ILE A 58 -8.48 3.72 3.47
CA ILE A 58 -9.83 3.15 3.32
C ILE A 58 -10.52 3.71 2.07
N VAL A 59 -10.54 5.03 1.90
CA VAL A 59 -11.18 5.65 0.72
C VAL A 59 -10.47 5.25 -0.58
N SER A 60 -9.15 5.19 -0.56
CA SER A 60 -8.38 4.75 -1.73
C SER A 60 -8.67 3.30 -2.09
N GLY A 61 -8.69 2.40 -1.12
CA GLY A 61 -9.02 1.00 -1.31
C GLY A 61 -10.43 0.84 -1.88
N PHE A 62 -11.42 1.49 -1.26
CA PHE A 62 -12.81 1.50 -1.74
C PHE A 62 -12.93 1.93 -3.21
N LEU A 63 -12.24 3.01 -3.61
CA LEU A 63 -12.29 3.50 -4.98
C LEU A 63 -11.50 2.61 -5.96
N TYR A 64 -10.41 2.02 -5.50
CA TYR A 64 -9.56 1.15 -6.30
C TYR A 64 -10.22 -0.20 -6.57
N HIS A 65 -10.72 -0.87 -5.53
CA HIS A 65 -11.29 -2.21 -5.65
C HIS A 65 -12.58 -2.27 -6.47
N GLN A 66 -13.28 -1.15 -6.62
CA GLN A 66 -14.41 -1.07 -7.54
C GLN A 66 -14.03 -1.17 -9.03
N ARG A 67 -12.74 -0.97 -9.40
CA ARG A 67 -12.30 -0.85 -10.79
C ARG A 67 -11.02 -1.62 -11.13
N CYS A 68 -10.33 -2.16 -10.13
CA CYS A 68 -9.09 -2.90 -10.35
C CYS A 68 -9.33 -4.19 -11.14
N SER A 69 -8.26 -4.70 -11.76
CA SER A 69 -8.27 -5.95 -12.53
C SER A 69 -7.46 -7.07 -11.84
N GLU A 70 -7.16 -6.90 -10.56
CA GLU A 70 -6.43 -7.91 -9.81
C GLU A 70 -7.24 -9.19 -9.67
N LYS A 71 -6.59 -10.32 -9.95
CA LYS A 71 -7.28 -11.64 -9.99
C LYS A 71 -8.02 -11.96 -8.72
N TRP A 72 -7.44 -11.70 -7.54
CA TRP A 72 -8.09 -11.93 -6.27
C TRP A 72 -9.35 -11.08 -6.07
N CYS A 73 -9.35 -9.86 -6.61
CA CYS A 73 -10.44 -8.90 -6.46
C CYS A 73 -11.64 -9.21 -7.36
N ILE A 74 -11.37 -9.74 -8.56
CA ILE A 74 -12.41 -10.04 -9.56
C ILE A 74 -12.82 -11.50 -9.59
N ASN A 75 -12.17 -12.39 -8.84
CA ASN A 75 -12.51 -13.81 -8.81
C ASN A 75 -13.80 -14.06 -8.03
N SER A 76 -14.72 -14.82 -8.60
CA SER A 76 -15.91 -15.35 -7.96
C SER A 76 -15.93 -16.89 -7.91
N ASP A 77 -14.94 -17.56 -8.49
CA ASP A 77 -14.77 -19.02 -8.41
C ASP A 77 -13.79 -19.38 -7.29
N PHE A 78 -14.33 -19.66 -6.13
CA PHE A 78 -13.59 -20.10 -4.94
C PHE A 78 -13.38 -21.61 -4.85
N THR A 79 -13.68 -22.35 -5.91
CA THR A 79 -13.50 -23.81 -5.97
C THR A 79 -12.27 -24.23 -6.74
N ASN A 80 -11.53 -23.29 -7.34
CA ASN A 80 -10.36 -23.58 -8.17
C ASN A 80 -9.20 -24.16 -7.32
N PRO A 81 -8.78 -25.39 -7.57
CA PRO A 81 -7.76 -26.06 -6.78
C PRO A 81 -6.32 -25.58 -7.05
N SER A 82 -6.09 -24.69 -8.00
CA SER A 82 -4.75 -24.18 -8.34
C SER A 82 -4.15 -23.26 -7.27
N HIS A 83 -4.96 -22.83 -6.30
CA HIS A 83 -4.51 -22.18 -5.07
C HIS A 83 -5.12 -22.88 -3.88
N PRO A 84 -4.41 -22.99 -2.74
CA PRO A 84 -4.94 -23.62 -1.51
C PRO A 84 -6.16 -22.91 -0.96
N PHE A 85 -6.37 -21.62 -1.34
CA PHE A 85 -7.65 -20.95 -1.36
C PHE A 85 -7.66 -20.01 -2.55
N PRO A 86 -8.61 -20.14 -3.44
CA PRO A 86 -8.55 -19.45 -4.70
C PRO A 86 -8.63 -17.96 -4.46
N GLN A 87 -7.53 -17.30 -4.76
CA GLN A 87 -7.54 -15.89 -5.04
C GLN A 87 -8.14 -15.02 -3.91
N VAL A 88 -7.89 -15.41 -2.67
CA VAL A 88 -7.98 -14.48 -1.55
C VAL A 88 -6.87 -13.43 -1.69
N PRO A 89 -7.02 -12.23 -1.14
CA PRO A 89 -5.91 -11.31 -1.04
C PRO A 89 -4.70 -12.03 -0.48
N TRP A 90 -3.56 -11.95 -1.16
CA TRP A 90 -2.37 -12.73 -0.78
C TRP A 90 -1.96 -12.60 0.72
N PRO A 91 -2.21 -11.45 1.47
CA PRO A 91 -1.96 -11.43 2.91
C PRO A 91 -2.75 -12.48 3.70
N LEU A 92 -3.88 -12.92 3.14
CA LEU A 92 -4.68 -13.99 3.74
C LEU A 92 -4.18 -15.39 3.34
N ASP A 93 -3.30 -15.50 2.37
CA ASP A 93 -2.89 -16.79 1.80
C ASP A 93 -2.08 -17.63 2.80
N GLY A 94 -1.33 -16.98 3.70
CA GLY A 94 -0.62 -17.60 4.80
C GLY A 94 -1.46 -17.91 6.04
N LEU A 95 -2.75 -17.53 6.08
CA LEU A 95 -3.61 -17.71 7.22
C LEU A 95 -4.24 -19.12 7.25
N ASP A 96 -4.81 -19.46 8.40
CA ASP A 96 -5.52 -20.73 8.58
C ASP A 96 -6.77 -20.83 7.70
N LEU A 97 -7.22 -22.05 7.48
CA LEU A 97 -8.35 -22.37 6.61
C LEU A 97 -9.65 -21.70 7.07
N ALA A 98 -9.91 -21.68 8.39
CA ALA A 98 -11.14 -21.11 8.92
C ALA A 98 -11.24 -19.60 8.66
N THR A 99 -10.13 -18.87 8.75
CA THR A 99 -10.06 -17.44 8.41
C THR A 99 -10.34 -17.21 6.93
N LYS A 100 -9.78 -18.04 6.06
CA LYS A 100 -10.03 -17.97 4.61
C LYS A 100 -11.50 -18.29 4.27
N GLU A 101 -12.07 -19.33 4.86
CA GLU A 101 -13.47 -19.68 4.69
C GLU A 101 -14.41 -18.57 5.17
N SER A 102 -14.08 -17.95 6.30
CA SER A 102 -14.84 -16.79 6.82
C SER A 102 -14.78 -15.60 5.85
N TYR A 103 -13.61 -15.32 5.27
CA TYR A 103 -13.48 -14.29 4.25
C TYR A 103 -14.35 -14.61 3.03
N VAL A 104 -14.25 -15.81 2.46
CA VAL A 104 -15.05 -16.22 1.30
C VAL A 104 -16.55 -16.16 1.61
N ALA A 105 -16.97 -16.60 2.79
CA ALA A 105 -18.36 -16.54 3.21
C ALA A 105 -18.89 -15.09 3.30
N SER A 106 -18.05 -14.13 3.66
CA SER A 106 -18.43 -12.72 3.74
C SER A 106 -18.76 -12.08 2.38
N LEU A 107 -18.34 -12.72 1.29
CA LEU A 107 -18.58 -12.25 -0.08
C LEU A 107 -19.94 -12.68 -0.64
N ASP A 108 -20.67 -13.56 0.02
CA ASP A 108 -22.00 -14.06 -0.42
C ASP A 108 -21.99 -14.63 -1.85
N GLY A 109 -20.90 -15.31 -2.24
CA GLY A 109 -20.75 -15.89 -3.58
C GLY A 109 -20.36 -14.89 -4.69
N LEU A 110 -20.11 -13.64 -4.33
CA LEU A 110 -19.61 -12.60 -5.24
C LEU A 110 -18.09 -12.52 -5.20
N SER A 111 -17.48 -11.91 -6.21
CA SER A 111 -16.11 -11.43 -6.08
C SER A 111 -16.04 -10.24 -5.09
N TYR A 112 -14.82 -9.93 -4.59
CA TYR A 112 -14.63 -8.75 -3.73
C TYR A 112 -15.12 -7.47 -4.44
N GLN A 113 -14.82 -7.34 -5.73
CA GLN A 113 -15.24 -6.21 -6.54
C GLN A 113 -16.76 -6.13 -6.70
N GLU A 114 -17.42 -7.24 -7.00
CA GLU A 114 -18.88 -7.29 -7.11
C GLU A 114 -19.54 -6.98 -5.77
N LYS A 115 -18.99 -7.52 -4.67
CA LYS A 115 -19.49 -7.24 -3.33
C LYS A 115 -19.44 -5.76 -3.01
N ILE A 116 -18.29 -5.13 -3.16
CA ILE A 116 -18.12 -3.70 -2.86
C ILE A 116 -18.98 -2.80 -3.76
N ARG A 117 -19.19 -3.20 -5.04
CA ARG A 117 -20.07 -2.50 -5.98
C ARG A 117 -21.56 -2.66 -5.66
N SER A 118 -21.95 -3.76 -5.02
CA SER A 118 -23.33 -4.01 -4.62
C SER A 118 -23.79 -3.19 -3.42
N LEU A 119 -22.88 -2.59 -2.70
CA LEU A 119 -23.12 -1.82 -1.49
C LEU A 119 -23.25 -0.32 -1.82
N ASP A 120 -24.03 0.40 -1.01
CA ASP A 120 -23.97 1.85 -1.01
C ASP A 120 -22.60 2.34 -0.50
N ARG A 121 -22.31 3.63 -0.66
CA ARG A 121 -21.02 4.20 -0.32
C ARG A 121 -20.61 3.97 1.13
N GLU A 122 -21.52 4.19 2.10
CA GLU A 122 -21.21 3.99 3.51
C GLU A 122 -20.90 2.54 3.84
N ARG A 123 -21.75 1.62 3.38
CA ARG A 123 -21.54 0.18 3.59
C ARG A 123 -20.31 -0.33 2.85
N GLY A 124 -20.04 0.19 1.66
CA GLY A 124 -18.83 -0.15 0.91
C GLY A 124 -17.56 0.28 1.61
N LEU A 125 -17.54 1.47 2.22
CA LEU A 125 -16.41 1.92 3.04
C LEU A 125 -16.22 1.07 4.29
N VAL A 126 -17.32 0.69 4.95
CA VAL A 126 -17.24 -0.21 6.12
C VAL A 126 -16.76 -1.61 5.71
N PHE A 127 -17.24 -2.13 4.58
CA PHE A 127 -16.75 -3.39 4.03
C PHE A 127 -15.24 -3.34 3.72
N GLU A 128 -14.75 -2.24 3.14
CA GLU A 128 -13.33 -2.03 2.91
C GLU A 128 -12.52 -1.96 4.22
N MET A 129 -13.10 -1.34 5.28
CA MET A 129 -12.49 -1.31 6.62
C MET A 129 -12.33 -2.71 7.23
N ASP A 130 -13.25 -3.62 6.97
CA ASP A 130 -13.19 -5.00 7.46
C ASP A 130 -12.39 -5.93 6.53
N GLY A 131 -12.14 -5.47 5.30
CA GLY A 131 -11.45 -6.17 4.23
C GLY A 131 -9.97 -5.79 4.09
N PHE A 132 -9.58 -5.42 2.87
CA PHE A 132 -8.18 -5.21 2.51
C PHE A 132 -7.53 -4.00 3.22
N ALA A 133 -8.29 -2.92 3.43
CA ALA A 133 -7.76 -1.75 4.13
C ALA A 133 -7.35 -2.07 5.58
N LYS A 134 -8.06 -3.01 6.25
CA LYS A 134 -7.68 -3.47 7.59
C LYS A 134 -6.26 -4.01 7.63
N ILE A 135 -5.92 -4.85 6.67
CA ILE A 135 -4.60 -5.48 6.58
C ILE A 135 -3.52 -4.40 6.49
N THR A 136 -3.68 -3.46 5.57
CA THR A 136 -2.73 -2.35 5.37
C THR A 136 -2.60 -1.46 6.60
N ILE A 137 -3.72 -1.15 7.25
CA ILE A 137 -3.71 -0.31 8.46
C ILE A 137 -3.05 -1.05 9.62
N ASP A 138 -3.38 -2.33 9.84
CA ASP A 138 -2.78 -3.15 10.88
C ASP A 138 -1.26 -3.28 10.69
N GLU A 139 -0.78 -3.44 9.45
CA GLU A 139 0.64 -3.40 9.12
C GLU A 139 1.28 -2.06 9.51
N MET A 140 0.63 -0.95 9.17
CA MET A 140 1.15 0.38 9.48
C MET A 140 1.26 0.62 10.99
N ILE A 141 0.25 0.24 11.78
CA ILE A 141 0.23 0.50 13.23
C ILE A 141 1.04 -0.51 14.05
N SER A 142 1.24 -1.72 13.55
CA SER A 142 2.04 -2.76 14.21
C SER A 142 3.54 -2.57 14.03
N TRP A 143 3.95 -1.66 13.14
CA TRP A 143 5.35 -1.38 12.87
C TRP A 143 6.03 -0.73 14.08
N GLU A 144 7.11 -1.32 14.53
CA GLU A 144 8.00 -0.73 15.51
C GLU A 144 9.09 0.07 14.80
N GLN A 145 9.17 1.38 15.12
CA GLN A 145 10.16 2.28 14.53
C GLN A 145 11.57 1.76 14.77
N GLN A 146 12.38 1.79 13.74
CA GLN A 146 13.79 1.40 13.77
C GLN A 146 14.65 2.56 13.28
N ASP A 147 15.82 2.77 13.90
CA ASP A 147 16.74 3.87 13.54
C ASP A 147 17.25 3.75 12.09
N SER A 148 17.30 2.53 11.55
CA SER A 148 17.70 2.27 10.17
C SER A 148 16.59 2.48 9.14
N VAL A 149 15.36 2.88 9.57
CA VAL A 149 14.21 3.06 8.68
C VAL A 149 13.68 4.48 8.72
N LEU A 150 13.77 5.16 7.60
CA LEU A 150 13.17 6.48 7.39
C LEU A 150 11.69 6.31 7.06
N THR A 151 10.81 6.77 7.96
CA THR A 151 9.37 6.82 7.69
C THR A 151 9.00 8.15 7.04
N ILE A 152 8.28 8.09 5.93
CA ILE A 152 7.79 9.24 5.15
C ILE A 152 6.27 9.12 5.02
N LYS A 153 5.57 10.23 5.24
CA LYS A 153 4.14 10.31 4.94
C LYS A 153 3.93 10.53 3.43
N MET A 154 2.98 9.85 2.86
CA MET A 154 2.60 10.03 1.45
C MET A 154 2.20 11.49 1.16
N GLU A 155 1.57 12.13 2.13
CA GLU A 155 1.15 13.52 2.06
C GLU A 155 2.34 14.48 1.93
N ASP A 156 3.40 14.24 2.70
CA ASP A 156 4.64 15.02 2.62
C ASP A 156 5.34 14.76 1.27
N LEU A 157 5.35 13.49 0.83
CA LEU A 157 5.92 13.11 -0.47
C LEU A 157 5.22 13.80 -1.63
N ILE A 158 3.88 13.90 -1.60
CA ILE A 158 3.11 14.59 -2.63
C ILE A 158 3.25 16.10 -2.52
N GLY A 159 3.34 16.64 -1.30
CA GLY A 159 3.44 18.09 -1.05
C GLY A 159 4.80 18.69 -1.39
N ASP A 160 5.87 17.95 -1.22
CA ASP A 160 7.27 18.34 -1.49
C ASP A 160 8.04 17.18 -2.11
N PHE A 161 7.66 16.83 -3.34
CA PHE A 161 8.19 15.65 -4.03
C PHE A 161 9.71 15.67 -4.13
N ASP A 162 10.29 16.77 -4.63
CA ASP A 162 11.73 16.86 -4.88
C ASP A 162 12.53 16.80 -3.57
N GLY A 163 12.11 17.56 -2.55
CA GLY A 163 12.78 17.57 -1.25
C GLY A 163 12.70 16.22 -0.54
N GLN A 164 11.55 15.54 -0.61
CA GLN A 164 11.41 14.22 -0.01
C GLN A 164 12.24 13.16 -0.75
N PHE A 165 12.29 13.19 -2.09
CA PHE A 165 13.15 12.26 -2.85
C PHE A 165 14.63 12.54 -2.63
N GLU A 166 15.07 13.81 -2.57
CA GLU A 166 16.45 14.13 -2.20
C GLU A 166 16.79 13.58 -0.81
N LYS A 167 15.90 13.76 0.18
CA LYS A 167 16.06 13.19 1.51
C LYS A 167 16.16 11.66 1.48
N ILE A 168 15.33 10.99 0.67
CA ILE A 168 15.37 9.54 0.46
C ILE A 168 16.73 9.11 -0.10
N PHE A 169 17.21 9.78 -1.14
CA PHE A 169 18.47 9.42 -1.79
C PHE A 169 19.67 9.61 -0.86
N ARG A 170 19.72 10.72 -0.12
CA ARG A 170 20.75 10.94 0.90
C ARG A 170 20.68 9.93 2.04
N TRP A 171 19.46 9.57 2.48
CA TRP A 171 19.28 8.53 3.48
C TRP A 171 19.79 7.17 3.02
N LEU A 172 19.58 6.82 1.76
CA LEU A 172 20.07 5.58 1.15
C LEU A 172 21.58 5.63 0.81
N GLU A 173 22.27 6.76 1.11
CA GLU A 173 23.69 6.96 0.83
C GLU A 173 24.02 6.87 -0.68
N ILE A 174 23.09 7.30 -1.54
CA ILE A 174 23.37 7.49 -2.95
C ILE A 174 24.42 8.60 -3.08
N GLU A 175 25.47 8.37 -3.86
CA GLU A 175 26.56 9.32 -4.06
C GLU A 175 26.05 10.63 -4.66
N ASP A 176 26.57 11.77 -4.16
CA ASP A 176 26.08 13.11 -4.52
C ASP A 176 26.05 13.37 -6.02
N GLU A 177 26.98 12.77 -6.79
CA GLU A 177 27.04 12.91 -8.25
C GLU A 177 25.82 12.31 -8.98
N TYR A 178 25.11 11.34 -8.36
CA TYR A 178 23.91 10.72 -8.95
C TYR A 178 22.60 11.38 -8.52
N ILE A 179 22.57 12.16 -7.42
CA ILE A 179 21.33 12.68 -6.85
C ILE A 179 20.52 13.47 -7.88
N ALA A 180 21.15 14.38 -8.62
CA ALA A 180 20.44 15.18 -9.62
C ALA A 180 19.79 14.31 -10.71
N SER A 181 20.51 13.33 -11.25
CA SER A 181 19.96 12.44 -12.27
C SER A 181 18.91 11.47 -11.73
N CYS A 182 19.01 11.07 -10.46
CA CYS A 182 17.99 10.29 -9.80
C CYS A 182 16.70 11.09 -9.56
N LEU A 183 16.82 12.38 -9.24
CA LEU A 183 15.69 13.30 -9.13
C LEU A 183 14.98 13.49 -10.48
N GLU A 184 15.72 13.67 -11.57
CA GLU A 184 15.14 13.75 -12.92
C GLU A 184 14.31 12.51 -13.27
N ILE A 185 14.78 11.32 -12.91
CA ILE A 185 14.03 10.06 -13.08
C ILE A 185 12.79 10.05 -12.19
N ALA A 186 12.92 10.43 -10.92
CA ALA A 186 11.80 10.42 -9.97
C ALA A 186 10.70 11.38 -10.38
N VAL A 187 11.04 12.57 -10.86
CA VAL A 187 10.10 13.63 -11.30
C VAL A 187 9.14 13.16 -12.38
N ALA A 188 9.55 12.23 -13.24
CA ALA A 188 8.64 11.63 -14.24
C ALA A 188 7.45 10.88 -13.62
N HIS A 189 7.55 10.53 -12.33
CA HIS A 189 6.52 9.84 -11.56
C HIS A 189 5.80 10.75 -10.56
N ASP A 190 6.08 12.06 -10.56
CA ASP A 190 5.38 13.02 -9.72
C ASP A 190 3.96 13.27 -10.24
N MET A 191 2.99 12.84 -9.46
CA MET A 191 1.58 12.96 -9.78
C MET A 191 1.13 14.41 -10.03
N ASN A 192 1.74 15.39 -9.37
CA ASN A 192 1.44 16.80 -9.57
C ASN A 192 1.97 17.35 -10.92
N ARG A 193 2.87 16.62 -11.56
CA ARG A 193 3.46 16.96 -12.86
C ARG A 193 2.97 16.09 -14.00
N MET A 194 2.14 15.06 -13.69
CA MET A 194 1.51 14.22 -14.70
C MET A 194 0.39 14.99 -15.42
N GLY A 195 0.30 14.80 -16.72
CA GLY A 195 -0.84 15.29 -17.51
C GLY A 195 -2.11 14.46 -17.26
N ASP A 196 -3.27 15.05 -17.59
CA ASP A 196 -4.58 14.41 -17.37
C ASP A 196 -4.69 13.02 -17.99
N GLU A 197 -4.11 12.79 -19.18
CA GLU A 197 -4.10 11.49 -19.84
C GLU A 197 -3.29 10.45 -19.07
N GLN A 198 -2.16 10.84 -18.49
CA GLN A 198 -1.33 9.96 -17.67
C GLN A 198 -2.05 9.59 -16.36
N ILE A 199 -2.72 10.55 -15.74
CA ILE A 199 -3.53 10.33 -14.54
C ILE A 199 -4.70 9.39 -14.87
N ALA A 200 -5.43 9.65 -15.95
CA ALA A 200 -6.59 8.86 -16.35
C ALA A 200 -6.24 7.40 -16.73
N SER A 201 -5.06 7.18 -17.31
CA SER A 201 -4.58 5.84 -17.69
C SER A 201 -3.98 5.04 -16.52
N ASN A 202 -3.66 5.68 -15.40
CA ASN A 202 -3.06 5.00 -14.25
C ASN A 202 -4.13 4.38 -13.35
N PRO A 203 -4.24 3.05 -13.26
CA PRO A 203 -5.27 2.38 -12.46
C PRO A 203 -5.14 2.68 -10.96
N HIS A 204 -3.94 3.04 -10.48
CA HIS A 204 -3.66 3.31 -9.06
C HIS A 204 -3.96 4.76 -8.66
N ILE A 205 -4.14 5.67 -9.61
CA ILE A 205 -4.50 7.07 -9.34
C ILE A 205 -6.01 7.25 -9.55
N SER A 206 -6.75 7.50 -8.46
CA SER A 206 -8.20 7.75 -8.58
C SER A 206 -8.52 9.21 -8.88
N THR A 207 -8.01 10.13 -8.07
CA THR A 207 -8.28 11.58 -8.21
C THR A 207 -7.05 12.44 -8.00
N GLY A 208 -5.92 11.87 -7.58
CA GLY A 208 -4.74 12.63 -7.20
C GLY A 208 -4.87 13.48 -5.92
N LYS A 209 -6.05 13.55 -5.31
CA LYS A 209 -6.31 14.37 -4.12
C LYS A 209 -5.89 13.66 -2.84
N LEU A 210 -5.33 14.45 -1.93
CA LEU A 210 -5.13 14.08 -0.53
C LEU A 210 -6.40 14.37 0.29
N ARG A 211 -6.50 13.78 1.47
CA ARG A 211 -7.57 13.99 2.45
C ARG A 211 -8.97 13.74 1.89
N LYS A 212 -9.09 12.75 1.01
CA LYS A 212 -10.40 12.35 0.45
C LYS A 212 -11.39 11.93 1.53
N TRP A 213 -10.88 11.42 2.64
CA TRP A 213 -11.71 11.00 3.75
C TRP A 213 -12.63 12.13 4.27
N GLU A 214 -12.27 13.39 4.15
CA GLU A 214 -13.11 14.53 4.55
C GLU A 214 -14.41 14.61 3.75
N GLU A 215 -14.41 14.16 2.50
CA GLU A 215 -15.58 14.09 1.63
C GLU A 215 -16.38 12.80 1.83
N TYR A 216 -15.70 11.71 2.16
CA TYR A 216 -16.26 10.36 2.17
C TYR A 216 -16.75 9.91 3.54
N PHE A 217 -16.17 10.42 4.62
CA PHE A 217 -16.53 10.01 5.97
C PHE A 217 -17.74 10.78 6.48
N THR A 218 -18.88 10.13 6.44
CA THR A 218 -20.07 10.58 7.18
C THR A 218 -19.92 10.31 8.67
N PRO A 219 -20.80 10.83 9.55
CA PRO A 219 -20.79 10.47 10.97
C PRO A 219 -20.84 8.96 11.23
N ASN A 220 -21.60 8.20 10.42
CA ASN A 220 -21.69 6.74 10.54
C ASN A 220 -20.36 6.06 10.18
N VAL A 221 -19.74 6.47 9.07
CA VAL A 221 -18.45 5.95 8.64
C VAL A 221 -17.35 6.31 9.64
N SER A 222 -17.37 7.52 10.18
CA SER A 222 -16.43 7.97 11.23
C SER A 222 -16.58 7.14 12.51
N LYS A 223 -17.81 6.84 12.91
CA LYS A 223 -18.08 5.96 14.05
C LYS A 223 -17.55 4.55 13.78
N ALA A 224 -17.84 3.97 12.61
CA ALA A 224 -17.35 2.65 12.23
C ALA A 224 -15.83 2.58 12.21
N TYR A 225 -15.15 3.65 11.76
CA TYR A 225 -13.69 3.79 11.80
C TYR A 225 -13.17 3.77 13.25
N GLN A 226 -13.77 4.56 14.15
CA GLN A 226 -13.36 4.61 15.55
C GLN A 226 -13.52 3.26 16.26
N GLU A 227 -14.59 2.52 15.97
CA GLU A 227 -14.84 1.20 16.54
C GLU A 227 -13.78 0.16 16.12
N ARG A 228 -13.20 0.28 14.91
CA ARG A 228 -12.24 -0.67 14.35
C ARG A 228 -10.78 -0.30 14.58
N PHE A 229 -10.48 0.97 14.42
CA PHE A 229 -9.10 1.46 14.36
C PHE A 229 -8.78 2.45 15.48
N ALA A 230 -9.77 2.85 16.29
CA ALA A 230 -9.60 3.80 17.39
C ALA A 230 -8.67 4.98 17.00
N ASP A 231 -7.48 5.04 17.63
CA ASP A 231 -6.52 6.12 17.45
C ASP A 231 -5.43 5.81 16.39
N ALA A 232 -5.70 4.90 15.44
CA ALA A 232 -4.68 4.52 14.43
C ALA A 232 -4.07 5.73 13.71
N HIS A 233 -4.91 6.71 13.32
CA HIS A 233 -4.42 7.94 12.69
C HIS A 233 -3.48 8.72 13.62
N LYS A 234 -3.81 8.85 14.91
CA LYS A 234 -2.94 9.53 15.88
C LYS A 234 -1.63 8.76 16.14
N LYS A 235 -1.67 7.43 16.21
CA LYS A 235 -0.47 6.59 16.35
C LYS A 235 0.51 6.76 15.20
N LEU A 236 -0.01 7.05 14.00
CA LEU A 236 0.76 7.32 12.80
C LEU A 236 1.11 8.81 12.63
N GLY A 237 0.77 9.67 13.60
CA GLY A 237 1.07 11.10 13.59
C GLY A 237 0.16 11.92 12.67
N TYR A 238 -1.07 11.46 12.43
CA TYR A 238 -2.13 12.23 11.76
C TYR A 238 -3.10 12.81 12.78
N GLU A 239 -3.59 14.02 12.52
CA GLU A 239 -4.59 14.73 13.34
C GLU A 239 -6.03 14.39 12.95
#